data_3caf900adab40402a564479a48e20acc
#
_entry.id   3caf900adab40402a564479a48e20acc
#
_cell.length_a   1.000
_cell.length_b   1.000
_cell.length_c   1.000
_cell.angle_alpha   90.00
_cell.angle_beta   90.00
_cell.angle_gamma   90.00
#
_symmetry.space_group_name_H-M   'P 1'
#
loop_
_entity.id
_entity.type
_entity.pdbx_description
1 polymer ?
#
loop_
_entity_poly.entity_id
_entity_poly.type
_entity_poly.pdbx_seq_one_letter_code
_entity_poly.pdbx_strand_id
1 'polypeptide(L)'
;KTDPRKYKGYSMTDANETWHMYVPKPYRASDPLSIIAAYPFGQIITSCGVLPYATSVPMYVVTTSTGHTELVGHMARNNPHATTLAAGQKALATFHGPNAYISASWYKDQPTVPTWNYIAAQVRGTLHPIDDAEAQLEIMRTTIAQSEAASQSAWRMEHAPNGKVDSLVPRIRSFRITISNIDAVTKLSQTHPLADQKRVVDALETHSNVQDQEIARHMRNLWPK
;
A
#
# COMPACT_ATOMS: atom_id res chain seq x y z
N LYS A 1 -12.96 -6.70 -36.50
CA LYS A 1 -14.00 -5.71 -36.09
C LYS A 1 -14.62 -6.23 -34.79
N THR A 2 -14.17 -5.74 -33.65
CA THR A 2 -14.69 -6.06 -32.31
C THR A 2 -15.99 -5.29 -32.12
N ASP A 3 -17.07 -6.00 -31.78
CA ASP A 3 -18.38 -5.42 -31.49
C ASP A 3 -18.32 -4.54 -30.21
N PRO A 4 -18.56 -3.23 -30.30
CA PRO A 4 -18.48 -2.33 -29.14
C PRO A 4 -19.61 -2.51 -28.11
N ARG A 5 -20.56 -3.42 -28.33
CA ARG A 5 -21.74 -3.63 -27.45
C ARG A 5 -21.50 -4.62 -26.30
N LYS A 6 -20.30 -5.19 -26.17
CA LYS A 6 -20.00 -6.18 -25.09
C LYS A 6 -19.67 -5.57 -23.72
N TYR A 7 -19.49 -4.26 -23.64
CA TYR A 7 -19.35 -3.59 -22.34
C TYR A 7 -20.70 -2.99 -21.97
N LYS A 8 -21.56 -3.75 -21.31
CA LYS A 8 -22.72 -3.18 -20.61
C LYS A 8 -22.20 -2.12 -19.66
N GLY A 9 -22.59 -0.88 -19.89
CA GLY A 9 -22.20 0.25 -19.07
C GLY A 9 -22.55 0.01 -17.61
N TYR A 10 -21.57 0.17 -16.74
CA TYR A 10 -21.81 0.32 -15.31
C TYR A 10 -22.63 1.59 -15.12
N SER A 11 -23.86 1.41 -14.68
CA SER A 11 -24.70 2.54 -14.26
C SER A 11 -24.10 3.15 -12.99
N MET A 12 -23.74 4.43 -13.02
CA MET A 12 -23.21 5.18 -11.87
C MET A 12 -24.31 5.53 -10.84
N THR A 13 -25.24 4.64 -10.54
CA THR A 13 -26.43 4.97 -9.73
C THR A 13 -26.52 4.30 -8.36
N ASP A 14 -25.43 3.72 -7.80
CA ASP A 14 -25.43 3.30 -6.40
C ASP A 14 -24.29 3.97 -5.62
N ALA A 15 -24.66 5.08 -4.95
CA ALA A 15 -23.78 5.80 -4.02
C ALA A 15 -23.41 4.98 -2.76
N ASN A 16 -23.82 3.70 -2.69
CA ASN A 16 -23.58 2.77 -1.59
C ASN A 16 -22.74 1.55 -1.98
N GLU A 17 -22.26 1.43 -3.22
CA GLU A 17 -21.30 0.38 -3.55
C GLU A 17 -19.95 0.70 -2.91
N THR A 18 -19.61 -0.07 -1.89
CA THR A 18 -18.25 -0.15 -1.35
C THR A 18 -17.36 -0.79 -2.43
N TRP A 19 -16.69 0.06 -3.21
CA TRP A 19 -15.71 -0.41 -4.21
C TRP A 19 -14.59 -1.16 -3.50
N HIS A 20 -14.43 -2.43 -3.81
CA HIS A 20 -13.39 -3.29 -3.26
C HIS A 20 -12.33 -3.62 -4.32
N MET A 21 -11.10 -3.84 -3.86
CA MET A 21 -10.11 -4.49 -4.70
C MET A 21 -10.57 -5.92 -4.98
N TYR A 22 -10.50 -6.36 -6.25
CA TYR A 22 -10.75 -7.77 -6.55
C TYR A 22 -9.65 -8.64 -5.95
N VAL A 23 -10.01 -9.42 -4.92
CA VAL A 23 -9.11 -10.37 -4.26
C VAL A 23 -9.78 -11.74 -4.21
N PRO A 24 -9.34 -12.72 -5.03
CA PRO A 24 -9.83 -14.09 -4.93
C PRO A 24 -9.64 -14.64 -3.51
N LYS A 25 -10.63 -15.35 -3.02
CA LYS A 25 -10.66 -15.85 -1.63
C LYS A 25 -9.36 -16.54 -1.17
N PRO A 26 -8.70 -17.41 -1.99
CA PRO A 26 -7.45 -18.07 -1.56
C PRO A 26 -6.26 -17.11 -1.36
N TYR A 27 -6.33 -15.90 -1.90
CA TYR A 27 -5.23 -14.92 -1.89
C TYR A 27 -5.49 -13.74 -0.95
N ARG A 28 -6.62 -13.75 -0.24
CA ARG A 28 -6.94 -12.68 0.71
C ARG A 28 -5.96 -12.70 1.88
N ALA A 29 -5.29 -11.59 2.11
CA ALA A 29 -4.39 -11.46 3.25
C ALA A 29 -5.19 -11.52 4.57
N SER A 30 -4.67 -12.26 5.54
CA SER A 30 -5.26 -12.37 6.88
C SER A 30 -5.02 -11.14 7.74
N ASP A 31 -3.91 -10.44 7.50
CA ASP A 31 -3.53 -9.22 8.20
C ASP A 31 -3.11 -8.12 7.19
N PRO A 32 -4.08 -7.35 6.69
CA PRO A 32 -3.80 -6.23 5.78
C PRO A 32 -2.92 -5.13 6.38
N LEU A 33 -3.00 -4.89 7.69
CA LEU A 33 -2.25 -3.82 8.34
C LEU A 33 -0.75 -4.13 8.39
N SER A 34 -0.38 -5.39 8.54
CA SER A 34 1.03 -5.82 8.49
C SER A 34 1.68 -5.55 7.14
N ILE A 35 0.91 -5.64 6.04
CA ILE A 35 1.41 -5.31 4.70
C ILE A 35 1.69 -3.81 4.59
N ILE A 36 0.78 -2.96 5.07
CA ILE A 36 0.98 -1.51 5.05
C ILE A 36 2.20 -1.14 5.92
N ALA A 37 2.35 -1.74 7.09
CA ALA A 37 3.48 -1.50 7.98
C ALA A 37 4.82 -1.94 7.37
N ALA A 38 4.83 -3.06 6.64
CA ALA A 38 6.03 -3.57 5.98
C ALA A 38 6.43 -2.75 4.73
N TYR A 39 5.45 -2.16 4.03
CA TYR A 39 5.64 -1.43 2.77
C TYR A 39 4.98 -0.05 2.81
N PRO A 40 5.41 0.85 3.72
CA PRO A 40 4.70 2.10 4.00
C PRO A 40 4.83 3.15 2.90
N PHE A 41 5.76 2.99 1.94
CA PHE A 41 5.93 3.91 0.81
C PHE A 41 4.94 3.54 -0.30
N GLY A 42 3.78 4.20 -0.30
CA GLY A 42 2.68 3.94 -1.22
C GLY A 42 2.31 5.13 -2.08
N GLN A 43 1.19 5.04 -2.77
CA GLN A 43 0.61 6.14 -3.53
C GLN A 43 -0.73 6.54 -2.93
N ILE A 44 -0.88 7.84 -2.65
CA ILE A 44 -2.19 8.43 -2.40
C ILE A 44 -2.79 8.89 -3.73
N ILE A 45 -4.06 8.55 -3.95
CA ILE A 45 -4.80 8.87 -5.17
C ILE A 45 -6.09 9.59 -4.76
N THR A 46 -6.31 10.79 -5.32
CA THR A 46 -7.56 11.53 -5.15
C THR A 46 -8.02 12.09 -6.49
N SER A 47 -9.32 12.33 -6.61
CA SER A 47 -9.89 12.94 -7.82
C SER A 47 -10.13 14.43 -7.60
N CYS A 48 -9.64 15.25 -8.52
CA CYS A 48 -9.96 16.66 -8.61
C CYS A 48 -10.16 17.03 -10.09
N GLY A 49 -11.41 17.21 -10.49
CA GLY A 49 -11.76 17.40 -11.90
C GLY A 49 -11.78 16.12 -12.72
N VAL A 50 -11.23 16.16 -13.94
CA VAL A 50 -11.35 15.06 -14.92
C VAL A 50 -10.36 13.91 -14.66
N LEU A 51 -9.15 14.23 -14.20
CA LEU A 51 -8.10 13.23 -13.96
C LEU A 51 -7.75 13.13 -12.47
N PRO A 52 -7.46 11.92 -11.98
CA PRO A 52 -6.97 11.75 -10.63
C PRO A 52 -5.53 12.25 -10.51
N TYR A 53 -5.19 12.76 -9.33
CA TYR A 53 -3.80 12.89 -8.89
C TYR A 53 -3.34 11.60 -8.23
N ALA A 54 -2.07 11.23 -8.45
CA ALA A 54 -1.37 10.16 -7.76
C ALA A 54 -0.01 10.65 -7.29
N THR A 55 0.28 10.54 -5.99
CA THR A 55 1.56 10.97 -5.42
C THR A 55 2.13 9.86 -4.53
N SER A 56 3.40 9.51 -4.76
CA SER A 56 4.12 8.55 -3.91
C SER A 56 4.60 9.25 -2.64
N VAL A 57 4.18 8.73 -1.49
CA VAL A 57 4.51 9.25 -0.15
C VAL A 57 4.58 8.13 0.87
N PRO A 58 5.37 8.27 1.93
CA PRO A 58 5.26 7.37 3.07
C PRO A 58 3.94 7.63 3.80
N MET A 59 3.22 6.55 4.12
CA MET A 59 1.97 6.60 4.86
C MET A 59 1.97 5.53 5.95
N TYR A 60 1.50 5.90 7.14
CA TYR A 60 1.55 5.05 8.31
C TYR A 60 0.18 4.92 8.96
N VAL A 61 -0.10 3.73 9.46
CA VAL A 61 -1.31 3.46 10.25
C VAL A 61 -1.11 3.97 11.67
N VAL A 62 -2.09 4.72 12.16
CA VAL A 62 -2.12 5.22 13.53
C VAL A 62 -3.46 4.87 14.19
N THR A 63 -3.45 4.68 15.50
CA THR A 63 -4.66 4.54 16.29
C THR A 63 -4.91 5.84 17.05
N THR A 64 -6.07 6.43 16.86
CA THR A 64 -6.47 7.65 17.56
C THR A 64 -6.74 7.37 19.04
N SER A 65 -6.81 8.41 19.86
CA SER A 65 -7.20 8.31 21.27
C SER A 65 -8.61 7.73 21.48
N THR A 66 -9.47 7.79 20.46
CA THR A 66 -10.82 7.20 20.46
C THR A 66 -10.84 5.75 19.95
N GLY A 67 -9.68 5.16 19.64
CA GLY A 67 -9.54 3.77 19.19
C GLY A 67 -9.78 3.56 17.69
N HIS A 68 -10.01 4.63 16.90
CA HIS A 68 -10.15 4.51 15.45
C HIS A 68 -8.80 4.36 14.76
N THR A 69 -8.77 3.54 13.72
CA THR A 69 -7.59 3.37 12.87
C THR A 69 -7.64 4.36 11.72
N GLU A 70 -6.56 5.10 11.54
CA GLU A 70 -6.40 6.09 10.48
C GLU A 70 -5.07 5.88 9.75
N LEU A 71 -4.98 6.39 8.53
CA LEU A 71 -3.76 6.45 7.76
C LEU A 71 -3.29 7.91 7.73
N VAL A 72 -2.03 8.16 8.09
CA VAL A 72 -1.43 9.50 8.09
C VAL A 72 -0.24 9.55 7.14
N GLY A 73 -0.02 10.70 6.54
CA GLY A 73 1.12 10.97 5.67
C GLY A 73 1.27 12.46 5.39
N HIS A 74 2.29 12.80 4.61
CA HIS A 74 2.49 14.16 4.15
C HIS A 74 3.15 14.18 2.76
N MET A 75 3.02 15.29 2.08
CA MET A 75 3.70 15.58 0.81
C MET A 75 4.27 17.00 0.81
N ALA A 76 5.13 17.28 -0.15
CA ALA A 76 5.62 18.64 -0.33
C ALA A 76 4.44 19.61 -0.59
N ARG A 77 4.41 20.75 0.10
CA ARG A 77 3.34 21.75 -0.06
C ARG A 77 3.25 22.30 -1.48
N ASN A 78 4.40 22.36 -2.18
CA ASN A 78 4.47 22.82 -3.57
C ASN A 78 4.06 21.74 -4.59
N ASN A 79 3.73 20.50 -4.14
CA ASN A 79 3.16 19.53 -5.05
C ASN A 79 1.75 19.99 -5.48
N PRO A 80 1.44 20.04 -6.79
CA PRO A 80 0.10 20.40 -7.23
C PRO A 80 -1.01 19.57 -6.60
N HIS A 81 -0.77 18.29 -6.33
CA HIS A 81 -1.71 17.43 -5.62
C HIS A 81 -2.02 17.97 -4.21
N ALA A 82 -1.02 18.52 -3.50
CA ALA A 82 -1.24 19.08 -2.16
C ALA A 82 -2.27 20.19 -2.16
N THR A 83 -2.33 21.01 -3.21
CA THR A 83 -3.28 22.15 -3.31
C THR A 83 -4.72 21.68 -3.50
N THR A 84 -4.93 20.46 -4.02
CA THR A 84 -6.27 19.90 -4.28
C THR A 84 -6.84 19.09 -3.13
N LEU A 85 -6.07 18.84 -2.07
CA LEU A 85 -6.56 18.10 -0.91
C LEU A 85 -7.65 18.90 -0.19
N ALA A 86 -8.82 18.30 -0.01
CA ALA A 86 -9.98 18.91 0.63
C ALA A 86 -10.58 17.97 1.70
N ALA A 87 -11.13 18.57 2.74
CA ALA A 87 -11.83 17.81 3.79
C ALA A 87 -13.06 17.10 3.22
N GLY A 88 -13.23 15.82 3.58
CA GLY A 88 -14.33 15.00 3.10
C GLY A 88 -14.09 14.36 1.73
N GLN A 89 -12.98 14.67 1.05
CA GLN A 89 -12.61 14.09 -0.23
C GLN A 89 -12.37 12.58 -0.10
N LYS A 90 -12.84 11.80 -1.09
CA LYS A 90 -12.53 10.37 -1.15
C LYS A 90 -11.10 10.15 -1.60
N ALA A 91 -10.42 9.24 -0.93
CA ALA A 91 -9.04 8.88 -1.24
C ALA A 91 -8.87 7.37 -1.32
N LEU A 92 -7.97 6.97 -2.22
CA LEU A 92 -7.43 5.62 -2.32
C LEU A 92 -5.93 5.69 -2.04
N ALA A 93 -5.45 4.91 -1.08
CA ALA A 93 -4.02 4.68 -0.91
C ALA A 93 -3.67 3.25 -1.34
N THR A 94 -2.60 3.10 -2.12
CA THR A 94 -2.12 1.80 -2.61
C THR A 94 -0.73 1.52 -2.10
N PHE A 95 -0.51 0.29 -1.65
CA PHE A 95 0.76 -0.19 -1.13
C PHE A 95 1.18 -1.43 -1.90
N HIS A 96 2.43 -1.50 -2.30
CA HIS A 96 2.99 -2.58 -3.08
C HIS A 96 4.19 -3.19 -2.35
N GLY A 97 4.06 -4.45 -2.01
CA GLY A 97 5.18 -5.29 -1.60
C GLY A 97 5.90 -5.89 -2.81
N PRO A 98 6.71 -6.95 -2.60
CA PRO A 98 7.43 -7.61 -3.66
C PRO A 98 6.49 -8.27 -4.66
N ASN A 99 6.98 -8.42 -5.89
CA ASN A 99 6.29 -9.15 -6.94
C ASN A 99 7.30 -9.92 -7.79
N ALA A 100 6.87 -11.05 -8.37
CA ALA A 100 7.70 -11.86 -9.25
C ALA A 100 6.86 -12.50 -10.36
N TYR A 101 7.42 -12.57 -11.55
CA TYR A 101 6.89 -13.38 -12.63
C TYR A 101 7.14 -14.86 -12.34
N ILE A 102 6.13 -15.69 -12.50
CA ILE A 102 6.17 -17.13 -12.25
C ILE A 102 6.02 -17.86 -13.57
N SER A 103 7.09 -18.51 -14.01
CA SER A 103 7.09 -19.28 -15.25
C SER A 103 6.25 -20.56 -15.11
N ALA A 104 5.45 -20.85 -16.13
CA ALA A 104 4.69 -22.10 -16.21
C ALA A 104 5.61 -23.35 -16.26
N SER A 105 6.87 -23.20 -16.71
CA SER A 105 7.82 -24.30 -16.79
C SER A 105 8.26 -24.86 -15.44
N TRP A 106 8.04 -24.13 -14.36
CA TRP A 106 8.39 -24.56 -12.99
C TRP A 106 7.34 -25.49 -12.38
N TYR A 107 6.11 -25.50 -12.93
CA TYR A 107 5.03 -26.36 -12.47
C TYR A 107 5.07 -27.72 -13.21
N LYS A 108 5.10 -28.82 -12.45
CA LYS A 108 5.16 -30.19 -13.01
C LYS A 108 3.99 -31.05 -12.57
N ASP A 109 3.61 -30.95 -11.31
CA ASP A 109 2.53 -31.79 -10.74
C ASP A 109 1.15 -31.23 -11.10
N GLN A 110 1.05 -29.90 -11.26
CA GLN A 110 -0.15 -29.23 -11.74
C GLN A 110 0.23 -28.23 -12.84
N PRO A 111 0.41 -28.66 -14.10
CA PRO A 111 0.73 -27.78 -15.21
C PRO A 111 -0.29 -26.64 -15.33
N THR A 112 0.21 -25.43 -15.58
CA THR A 112 -0.60 -24.21 -15.62
C THR A 112 -0.02 -23.20 -16.63
N VAL A 113 -0.57 -22.01 -16.66
CA VAL A 113 -0.06 -20.87 -17.43
C VAL A 113 0.83 -19.97 -16.56
N PRO A 114 1.69 -19.17 -17.15
CA PRO A 114 2.50 -18.22 -16.38
C PRO A 114 1.61 -17.19 -15.65
N THR A 115 2.10 -16.70 -14.53
CA THR A 115 1.39 -15.73 -13.70
C THR A 115 2.37 -14.81 -12.94
N TRP A 116 1.81 -13.90 -12.13
CA TRP A 116 2.56 -13.12 -11.16
C TRP A 116 2.19 -13.51 -9.74
N ASN A 117 3.19 -13.68 -8.88
CA ASN A 117 3.02 -13.64 -7.44
C ASN A 117 3.30 -12.21 -6.98
N TYR A 118 2.50 -11.72 -6.02
CA TYR A 118 2.64 -10.35 -5.51
C TYR A 118 1.92 -10.17 -4.18
N ILE A 119 2.35 -9.12 -3.46
CA ILE A 119 1.75 -8.65 -2.22
C ILE A 119 1.32 -7.21 -2.44
N ALA A 120 0.09 -6.87 -2.10
CA ALA A 120 -0.42 -5.51 -2.20
C ALA A 120 -1.55 -5.25 -1.20
N ALA A 121 -1.72 -3.98 -0.82
CA ALA A 121 -2.86 -3.52 -0.06
C ALA A 121 -3.44 -2.23 -0.64
N GLN A 122 -4.74 -2.05 -0.47
CA GLN A 122 -5.46 -0.82 -0.80
C GLN A 122 -6.28 -0.35 0.39
N VAL A 123 -6.16 0.92 0.70
CA VAL A 123 -6.94 1.60 1.74
C VAL A 123 -7.84 2.61 1.07
N ARG A 124 -9.13 2.55 1.38
CA ARG A 124 -10.11 3.56 0.98
C ARG A 124 -10.60 4.31 2.19
N GLY A 125 -10.85 5.59 2.02
CA GLY A 125 -11.33 6.38 3.13
C GLY A 125 -11.69 7.81 2.75
N THR A 126 -11.91 8.60 3.79
CA THR A 126 -12.20 10.02 3.69
C THR A 126 -10.98 10.81 4.14
N LEU A 127 -10.50 11.68 3.27
CA LEU A 127 -9.32 12.50 3.50
C LEU A 127 -9.66 13.76 4.29
N HIS A 128 -8.77 14.12 5.18
CA HIS A 128 -8.76 15.36 5.93
C HIS A 128 -7.36 15.99 5.85
N PRO A 129 -7.18 17.10 5.12
CA PRO A 129 -5.92 17.82 5.11
C PRO A 129 -5.64 18.42 6.50
N ILE A 130 -4.38 18.46 6.87
CA ILE A 130 -3.92 18.98 8.15
C ILE A 130 -3.01 20.18 7.85
N ASP A 131 -3.48 21.36 8.16
CA ASP A 131 -2.77 22.63 7.94
C ASP A 131 -2.29 23.26 9.25
N ASP A 132 -2.77 22.79 10.42
CA ASP A 132 -2.28 23.19 11.73
C ASP A 132 -0.84 22.72 11.95
N ALA A 133 0.04 23.64 12.39
CA ALA A 133 1.48 23.39 12.48
C ALA A 133 1.84 22.35 13.55
N GLU A 134 1.14 22.34 14.69
CA GLU A 134 1.39 21.40 15.78
C GLU A 134 0.94 19.99 15.38
N ALA A 135 -0.26 19.88 14.77
CA ALA A 135 -0.76 18.62 14.24
C ALA A 135 0.12 18.07 13.11
N GLN A 136 0.68 18.90 12.24
CA GLN A 136 1.66 18.49 11.23
C GLN A 136 2.95 17.97 11.88
N LEU A 137 3.42 18.65 12.92
CA LEU A 137 4.61 18.25 13.67
C LEU A 137 4.40 16.87 14.33
N GLU A 138 3.23 16.62 14.90
CA GLU A 138 2.88 15.31 15.49
C GLU A 138 2.85 14.18 14.45
N ILE A 139 2.30 14.43 13.27
CA ILE A 139 2.35 13.48 12.15
C ILE A 139 3.80 13.20 11.74
N MET A 140 4.65 14.23 11.66
CA MET A 140 6.07 14.06 11.36
C MET A 140 6.77 13.22 12.43
N ARG A 141 6.55 13.48 13.72
CA ARG A 141 7.12 12.66 14.81
C ARG A 141 6.74 11.20 14.66
N THR A 142 5.46 10.93 14.44
CA THR A 142 4.93 9.58 14.26
C THR A 142 5.55 8.88 13.06
N THR A 143 5.59 9.53 11.90
CA THR A 143 6.13 8.94 10.66
C THR A 143 7.64 8.71 10.75
N ILE A 144 8.38 9.63 11.35
CA ILE A 144 9.82 9.48 11.61
C ILE A 144 10.07 8.33 12.59
N ALA A 145 9.37 8.29 13.72
CA ALA A 145 9.56 7.24 14.70
C ALA A 145 9.33 5.83 14.12
N GLN A 146 8.31 5.65 13.30
CA GLN A 146 8.02 4.37 12.64
C GLN A 146 9.09 4.03 11.59
N SER A 147 9.56 5.00 10.80
CA SER A 147 10.61 4.80 9.80
C SER A 147 11.94 4.44 10.44
N GLU A 148 12.34 5.15 11.49
CA GLU A 148 13.59 4.92 12.21
C GLU A 148 13.59 3.58 12.94
N ALA A 149 12.46 3.20 13.53
CA ALA A 149 12.29 1.88 14.13
C ALA A 149 12.45 0.75 13.10
N ALA A 150 11.86 0.90 11.91
CA ALA A 150 12.01 -0.07 10.81
C ALA A 150 13.46 -0.15 10.31
N SER A 151 14.20 0.97 10.35
CA SER A 151 15.62 1.05 9.98
C SER A 151 16.58 0.66 11.11
N GLN A 152 16.07 0.25 12.28
CA GLN A 152 16.85 -0.03 13.48
C GLN A 152 17.75 1.15 13.91
N SER A 153 17.31 2.38 13.63
CA SER A 153 18.01 3.61 13.95
C SER A 153 17.52 4.18 15.28
N ALA A 154 18.43 4.78 16.05
CA ALA A 154 18.12 5.51 17.28
C ALA A 154 17.89 7.02 17.02
N TRP A 155 17.88 7.47 15.77
CA TRP A 155 17.65 8.86 15.44
C TRP A 155 16.23 9.30 15.81
N ARG A 156 16.11 10.53 16.30
CA ARG A 156 14.83 11.14 16.66
C ARG A 156 14.80 12.57 16.15
N MET A 157 13.62 13.13 16.02
CA MET A 157 13.45 14.49 15.51
C MET A 157 14.17 15.54 16.35
N GLU A 158 14.34 15.30 17.66
CA GLU A 158 15.08 16.15 18.60
C GLU A 158 16.61 16.20 18.29
N HIS A 159 17.12 15.25 17.50
CA HIS A 159 18.52 15.26 17.04
C HIS A 159 18.73 16.14 15.81
N ALA A 160 17.66 16.72 15.25
CA ALA A 160 17.79 17.65 14.14
C ALA A 160 18.49 18.94 14.58
N PRO A 161 19.26 19.59 13.69
CA PRO A 161 19.84 20.91 14.01
C PRO A 161 18.76 21.91 14.42
N ASN A 162 19.10 22.80 15.35
CA ASN A 162 18.20 23.82 15.89
C ASN A 162 17.50 24.61 14.76
N GLY A 163 16.17 24.76 14.86
CA GLY A 163 15.35 25.48 13.91
C GLY A 163 15.15 24.74 12.56
N LYS A 164 15.78 23.57 12.34
CA LYS A 164 15.66 22.84 11.08
C LYS A 164 14.26 22.33 10.88
N VAL A 165 13.67 21.71 11.90
CA VAL A 165 12.31 21.17 11.86
C VAL A 165 11.32 22.30 11.58
N ASP A 166 11.39 23.39 12.33
CA ASP A 166 10.50 24.56 12.19
C ASP A 166 10.56 25.16 10.78
N SER A 167 11.75 25.14 10.16
CA SER A 167 11.93 25.62 8.78
C SER A 167 11.32 24.70 7.72
N LEU A 168 11.08 23.42 8.04
CA LEU A 168 10.57 22.42 7.11
C LEU A 168 9.06 22.19 7.25
N VAL A 169 8.48 22.30 8.44
CA VAL A 169 7.04 22.13 8.67
C VAL A 169 6.18 22.96 7.70
N PRO A 170 6.46 24.24 7.44
CA PRO A 170 5.68 25.03 6.48
C PRO A 170 5.81 24.55 5.02
N ARG A 171 6.80 23.73 4.71
CA ARG A 171 7.06 23.21 3.34
C ARG A 171 6.36 21.90 3.03
N ILE A 172 5.66 21.33 3.99
CA ILE A 172 4.86 20.13 3.81
C ILE A 172 3.37 20.44 3.96
N ARG A 173 2.53 19.56 3.46
CA ARG A 173 1.12 19.47 3.78
C ARG A 173 0.82 18.04 4.21
N SER A 174 0.39 17.91 5.45
CA SER A 174 0.02 16.62 6.02
C SER A 174 -1.45 16.31 5.74
N PHE A 175 -1.79 15.05 5.83
CA PHE A 175 -3.16 14.58 5.69
C PHE A 175 -3.41 13.37 6.60
N ARG A 176 -4.69 13.16 6.87
CA ARG A 176 -5.23 11.99 7.55
C ARG A 176 -6.31 11.39 6.66
N ILE A 177 -6.39 10.07 6.61
CA ILE A 177 -7.46 9.34 5.96
C ILE A 177 -8.18 8.51 7.02
N THR A 178 -9.43 8.85 7.30
CA THR A 178 -10.31 8.00 8.10
C THR A 178 -10.68 6.80 7.25
N ILE A 179 -10.24 5.61 7.66
CA ILE A 179 -10.32 4.39 6.87
C ILE A 179 -11.75 3.88 6.84
N SER A 180 -12.28 3.64 5.65
CA SER A 180 -13.58 2.98 5.46
C SER A 180 -13.45 1.51 5.06
N ASN A 181 -12.37 1.16 4.35
CA ASN A 181 -12.10 -0.22 3.93
C ASN A 181 -10.61 -0.44 3.69
N ILE A 182 -10.15 -1.67 3.98
CA ILE A 182 -8.81 -2.16 3.61
C ILE A 182 -8.98 -3.50 2.90
N ASP A 183 -8.48 -3.59 1.67
CA ASP A 183 -8.35 -4.84 0.94
C ASP A 183 -6.86 -5.16 0.77
N ALA A 184 -6.49 -6.44 0.89
CA ALA A 184 -5.12 -6.86 0.67
C ALA A 184 -5.02 -8.26 0.07
N VAL A 185 -4.00 -8.44 -0.73
CA VAL A 185 -3.71 -9.67 -1.46
C VAL A 185 -2.30 -10.17 -1.14
N THR A 186 -2.19 -11.46 -0.90
CA THR A 186 -0.94 -12.22 -0.86
C THR A 186 -1.08 -13.40 -1.82
N LYS A 187 -0.77 -13.19 -3.09
CA LYS A 187 -0.78 -14.25 -4.09
C LYS A 187 0.62 -14.85 -4.20
N LEU A 188 0.78 -16.07 -3.71
CA LEU A 188 2.07 -16.74 -3.49
C LEU A 188 2.03 -18.21 -3.93
N SER A 189 1.31 -18.54 -4.97
CA SER A 189 1.13 -19.91 -5.49
C SER A 189 0.54 -20.92 -4.48
N GLN A 190 -0.11 -20.45 -3.42
CA GLN A 190 -0.63 -21.27 -2.31
C GLN A 190 -1.75 -22.24 -2.72
N THR A 191 -2.29 -22.13 -3.93
CA THR A 191 -3.30 -23.05 -4.48
C THR A 191 -2.70 -24.23 -5.23
N HIS A 192 -1.37 -24.25 -5.41
CA HIS A 192 -0.66 -25.34 -6.08
C HIS A 192 -0.13 -26.37 -5.06
N PRO A 193 0.13 -27.63 -5.51
CA PRO A 193 0.78 -28.63 -4.67
C PRO A 193 2.10 -28.13 -4.09
N LEU A 194 2.43 -28.56 -2.87
CA LEU A 194 3.64 -28.13 -2.18
C LEU A 194 4.92 -28.41 -2.98
N ALA A 195 4.95 -29.51 -3.74
CA ALA A 195 6.09 -29.83 -4.60
C ALA A 195 6.29 -28.81 -5.72
N ASP A 196 5.20 -28.29 -6.31
CA ASP A 196 5.26 -27.20 -7.30
C ASP A 196 5.66 -25.89 -6.63
N GLN A 197 5.11 -25.57 -5.46
CA GLN A 197 5.53 -24.37 -4.70
C GLN A 197 7.03 -24.38 -4.39
N LYS A 198 7.60 -25.53 -4.02
CA LYS A 198 9.05 -25.68 -3.78
C LYS A 198 9.85 -25.40 -5.03
N ARG A 199 9.47 -25.96 -6.19
CA ARG A 199 10.15 -25.71 -7.46
C ARG A 199 10.12 -24.22 -7.86
N VAL A 200 9.00 -23.53 -7.59
CA VAL A 200 8.91 -22.08 -7.81
C VAL A 200 9.89 -21.34 -6.90
N VAL A 201 9.94 -21.68 -5.63
CA VAL A 201 10.89 -21.07 -4.67
C VAL A 201 12.33 -21.30 -5.09
N ASP A 202 12.70 -22.55 -5.42
CA ASP A 202 14.05 -22.90 -5.85
C ASP A 202 14.47 -22.10 -7.10
N ALA A 203 13.55 -21.92 -8.06
CA ALA A 203 13.82 -21.12 -9.25
C ALA A 203 14.01 -19.63 -8.92
N LEU A 204 13.12 -19.04 -8.10
CA LEU A 204 13.20 -17.62 -7.71
C LEU A 204 14.50 -17.31 -6.94
N GLU A 205 14.96 -18.23 -6.11
CA GLU A 205 16.20 -18.04 -5.33
C GLU A 205 17.48 -18.05 -6.18
N THR A 206 17.43 -18.61 -7.39
CA THR A 206 18.56 -18.52 -8.35
C THR A 206 18.67 -17.15 -9.01
N HIS A 207 17.63 -16.32 -8.94
CA HIS A 207 17.62 -15.01 -9.55
C HIS A 207 18.36 -13.98 -8.68
N SER A 208 19.02 -13.02 -9.31
CA SER A 208 19.67 -11.90 -8.62
C SER A 208 18.71 -10.78 -8.23
N ASN A 209 17.47 -10.84 -8.68
CA ASN A 209 16.45 -9.85 -8.37
C ASN A 209 15.98 -10.01 -6.91
N VAL A 210 16.16 -8.97 -6.10
CA VAL A 210 15.77 -8.96 -4.68
C VAL A 210 14.27 -9.22 -4.49
N GLN A 211 13.42 -8.74 -5.39
CA GLN A 211 11.98 -8.97 -5.29
C GLN A 211 11.60 -10.45 -5.47
N ASP A 212 12.28 -11.15 -6.39
CA ASP A 212 12.09 -12.58 -6.59
C ASP A 212 12.47 -13.37 -5.33
N GLN A 213 13.60 -13.03 -4.71
CA GLN A 213 14.05 -13.63 -3.46
C GLN A 213 13.10 -13.33 -2.29
N GLU A 214 12.54 -12.12 -2.22
CA GLU A 214 11.52 -11.78 -1.22
C GLU A 214 10.23 -12.58 -1.41
N ILE A 215 9.74 -12.75 -2.65
CA ILE A 215 8.59 -13.62 -2.92
C ILE A 215 8.88 -15.05 -2.50
N ALA A 216 10.06 -15.60 -2.82
CA ALA A 216 10.47 -16.93 -2.36
C ALA A 216 10.42 -17.05 -0.83
N ARG A 217 10.94 -16.08 -0.11
CA ARG A 217 10.89 -16.01 1.36
C ARG A 217 9.44 -15.99 1.89
N HIS A 218 8.58 -15.18 1.30
CA HIS A 218 7.17 -15.13 1.67
C HIS A 218 6.43 -16.45 1.40
N MET A 219 6.73 -17.11 0.28
CA MET A 219 6.17 -18.44 -0.02
C MET A 219 6.58 -19.48 1.02
N ARG A 220 7.86 -19.52 1.42
CA ARG A 220 8.35 -20.44 2.47
C ARG A 220 7.63 -20.24 3.81
N ASN A 221 7.31 -18.98 4.17
CA ASN A 221 6.64 -18.66 5.42
C ASN A 221 5.19 -19.18 5.49
N LEU A 222 4.60 -19.54 4.37
CA LEU A 222 3.25 -20.14 4.31
C LEU A 222 3.27 -21.67 4.49
N TRP A 223 4.44 -22.32 4.41
CA TRP A 223 4.49 -23.77 4.50
C TRP A 223 4.26 -24.24 5.94
N PRO A 224 3.65 -25.42 6.11
CA PRO A 224 3.53 -26.05 7.42
C PRO A 224 4.92 -26.23 8.06
N LYS A 225 5.00 -25.88 9.34
CA LYS A 225 6.19 -26.12 10.16
C LYS A 225 6.25 -27.57 10.57
#